data_56ce8f1070198b03f97d0c71612ae0be
#
_entry.id   56ce8f1070198b03f97d0c71612ae0be
#
_cell.length_a   1.000
_cell.length_b   1.000
_cell.length_c   1.000
_cell.angle_alpha   90.00
_cell.angle_beta   90.00
_cell.angle_gamma   90.00
#
_symmetry.space_group_name_H-M   'P 1'
#
loop_
_entity.id
_entity.type
_entity.pdbx_description
1 polymer ?
#
loop_
_entity_poly.entity_id
_entity_poly.type
_entity_poly.pdbx_seq_one_letter_code
_entity_poly.pdbx_strand_id
1 'polypeptide(L)'
;MVQRTLVILGHSSSTSFCSALAETYLQSARNAGHEVRILRLGELVFDPILHHAYHQAQPLESDLLGAQSDILWATHLTFVFPIWWGGVPALLKGFIERIFLAGFAFKYRKGKAFPDKLLQGRTAHLLVALDTPPWYYRWFYRMPGVHQMRKTTLEFCGIKPTKTLMFGPVLGSTAAQRDKWLKKAGTLF
;
A
#
# COMPACT_ATOMS: atom_id res chain seq x y z
N MET A 1 4.49 -16.52 15.33
CA MET A 1 4.77 -17.12 13.99
C MET A 1 5.54 -16.09 13.16
N VAL A 2 6.59 -16.51 12.46
CA VAL A 2 7.33 -15.65 11.53
C VAL A 2 6.40 -15.24 10.36
N GLN A 3 6.28 -13.95 10.09
CA GLN A 3 5.54 -13.42 8.95
C GLN A 3 6.51 -13.05 7.82
N ARG A 4 6.10 -13.24 6.58
CA ARG A 4 6.76 -12.67 5.41
C ARG A 4 6.08 -11.35 5.07
N THR A 5 6.75 -10.26 5.43
CA THR A 5 6.21 -8.90 5.34
C THR A 5 6.79 -8.15 4.13
N LEU A 6 5.92 -7.67 3.26
CA LEU A 6 6.29 -6.80 2.16
C LEU A 6 5.83 -5.37 2.45
N VAL A 7 6.77 -4.44 2.53
CA VAL A 7 6.50 -3.00 2.65
C VAL A 7 6.47 -2.38 1.26
N ILE A 8 5.40 -1.67 0.92
CA ILE A 8 5.22 -0.99 -0.36
C ILE A 8 5.17 0.51 -0.10
N LEU A 9 6.24 1.22 -0.46
CA LEU A 9 6.34 2.67 -0.34
C LEU A 9 5.74 3.34 -1.58
N GLY A 10 4.52 3.85 -1.45
CA GLY A 10 3.78 4.55 -2.50
C GLY A 10 4.08 6.05 -2.57
N HIS A 11 5.35 6.43 -2.47
CA HIS A 11 5.84 7.80 -2.58
C HIS A 11 6.98 7.85 -3.60
N SER A 12 7.03 8.89 -4.43
CA SER A 12 8.06 9.06 -5.46
C SER A 12 9.44 9.44 -4.93
N SER A 13 9.52 10.03 -3.73
CA SER A 13 10.77 10.47 -3.11
C SER A 13 11.22 9.54 -1.98
N SER A 14 12.49 9.15 -2.01
CA SER A 14 13.15 8.36 -0.97
C SER A 14 13.46 9.14 0.33
N THR A 15 13.36 10.48 0.31
CA THR A 15 13.63 11.36 1.47
C THR A 15 12.36 11.87 2.16
N SER A 16 11.19 11.34 1.82
CA SER A 16 9.91 11.75 2.37
C SER A 16 9.66 11.22 3.80
N PHE A 17 8.70 11.82 4.51
CA PHE A 17 8.22 11.28 5.79
C PHE A 17 7.62 9.87 5.63
N CYS A 18 6.98 9.58 4.49
CA CYS A 18 6.53 8.22 4.16
C CYS A 18 7.69 7.24 4.09
N SER A 19 8.84 7.66 3.54
CA SER A 19 10.04 6.83 3.53
C SER A 19 10.54 6.53 4.95
N ALA A 20 10.60 7.54 5.82
CA ALA A 20 10.97 7.34 7.22
C ALA A 20 10.00 6.40 7.96
N LEU A 21 8.69 6.50 7.70
CA LEU A 21 7.69 5.57 8.23
C LEU A 21 7.93 4.13 7.74
N ALA A 22 8.22 3.96 6.44
CA ALA A 22 8.46 2.66 5.84
C ALA A 22 9.71 1.99 6.44
N GLU A 23 10.81 2.73 6.56
CA GLU A 23 12.05 2.23 7.16
C GLU A 23 11.88 1.86 8.64
N THR A 24 11.21 2.72 9.42
CA THR A 24 10.93 2.43 10.85
C THR A 24 10.08 1.17 11.00
N TYR A 25 9.04 1.03 10.20
CA TYR A 25 8.19 -0.15 10.21
C TYR A 25 8.96 -1.42 9.80
N LEU A 26 9.75 -1.33 8.73
CA LEU A 26 10.58 -2.43 8.23
C LEU A 26 11.60 -2.89 9.28
N GLN A 27 12.28 -1.94 9.94
CA GLN A 27 13.25 -2.26 10.99
C GLN A 27 12.56 -2.92 12.21
N SER A 28 11.38 -2.44 12.60
CA SER A 28 10.61 -3.03 13.70
C SER A 28 10.17 -4.45 13.39
N ALA A 29 9.74 -4.72 12.15
CA ALA A 29 9.40 -6.06 11.70
C ALA A 29 10.60 -7.02 11.75
N ARG A 30 11.78 -6.55 11.31
CA ARG A 30 13.04 -7.32 11.40
C ARG A 30 13.40 -7.63 12.86
N ASN A 31 13.33 -6.64 13.73
CA ASN A 31 13.63 -6.81 15.16
C ASN A 31 12.66 -7.78 15.85
N ALA A 32 11.42 -7.89 15.36
CA ALA A 32 10.44 -8.87 15.80
C ALA A 32 10.63 -10.27 15.18
N GLY A 33 11.70 -10.48 14.39
CA GLY A 33 12.05 -11.78 13.79
C GLY A 33 11.25 -12.12 12.53
N HIS A 34 10.69 -11.14 11.83
CA HIS A 34 9.99 -11.35 10.56
C HIS A 34 10.93 -11.27 9.36
N GLU A 35 10.61 -12.01 8.30
CA GLU A 35 11.25 -11.81 6.99
C GLU A 35 10.66 -10.59 6.31
N VAL A 36 11.50 -9.68 5.81
CA VAL A 36 11.02 -8.40 5.25
C VAL A 36 11.61 -8.09 3.89
N ARG A 37 10.75 -7.64 2.98
CA ARG A 37 11.12 -7.04 1.70
C ARG A 37 10.50 -5.65 1.59
N ILE A 38 11.07 -4.80 0.73
CA ILE A 38 10.53 -3.47 0.45
C ILE A 38 10.49 -3.22 -1.05
N LEU A 39 9.37 -2.66 -1.53
CA LEU A 39 9.21 -2.10 -2.86
C LEU A 39 9.09 -0.58 -2.72
N ARG A 40 10.04 0.16 -3.29
CA ARG A 40 10.00 1.61 -3.39
C ARG A 40 9.51 1.98 -4.78
N LEU A 41 8.23 2.35 -4.89
CA LEU A 41 7.60 2.57 -6.20
C LEU A 41 8.28 3.69 -7.01
N GLY A 42 8.90 4.67 -6.34
CA GLY A 42 9.64 5.73 -7.00
C GLY A 42 10.98 5.30 -7.62
N GLU A 43 11.44 4.09 -7.33
CA GLU A 43 12.68 3.51 -7.85
C GLU A 43 12.41 2.46 -8.95
N LEU A 44 11.15 2.01 -9.10
CA LEU A 44 10.78 1.04 -10.11
C LEU A 44 10.67 1.68 -11.50
N VAL A 45 11.11 0.94 -12.51
CA VAL A 45 11.01 1.34 -13.91
C VAL A 45 9.77 0.66 -14.52
N PHE A 46 8.68 1.39 -14.62
CA PHE A 46 7.44 0.94 -15.25
C PHE A 46 6.59 2.11 -15.73
N ASP A 47 5.73 1.86 -16.70
CA ASP A 47 4.72 2.82 -17.12
C ASP A 47 3.47 2.70 -16.22
N PRO A 48 3.11 3.73 -15.44
CA PRO A 48 1.94 3.68 -14.57
C PRO A 48 0.60 3.77 -15.31
N ILE A 49 0.61 4.03 -16.62
CA ILE A 49 -0.60 4.21 -17.42
C ILE A 49 -1.04 2.88 -18.00
N LEU A 50 -2.31 2.56 -17.84
CA LEU A 50 -2.96 1.42 -18.48
C LEU A 50 -3.54 1.88 -19.84
N HIS A 51 -2.71 1.89 -20.90
CA HIS A 51 -3.02 2.50 -22.20
C HIS A 51 -4.25 1.92 -22.91
N HIS A 52 -4.49 0.63 -22.76
CA HIS A 52 -5.60 -0.07 -23.43
C HIS A 52 -6.73 -0.44 -22.47
N ALA A 53 -6.76 0.20 -21.29
CA ALA A 53 -7.64 -0.18 -20.19
C ALA A 53 -7.56 -1.71 -19.94
N TYR A 54 -8.69 -2.38 -19.75
CA TYR A 54 -8.71 -3.84 -19.56
C TYR A 54 -9.12 -4.62 -20.80
N HIS A 55 -9.17 -3.96 -21.97
CA HIS A 55 -9.55 -4.60 -23.24
C HIS A 55 -8.42 -5.37 -23.88
N GLN A 56 -7.19 -4.95 -23.66
CA GLN A 56 -5.99 -5.62 -24.18
C GLN A 56 -4.96 -5.78 -23.05
N ALA A 57 -4.35 -6.96 -22.97
CA ALA A 57 -3.27 -7.20 -22.02
C ALA A 57 -2.06 -6.32 -22.36
N GLN A 58 -1.66 -5.49 -21.41
CA GLN A 58 -0.41 -4.71 -21.49
C GLN A 58 0.68 -5.53 -20.80
N PRO A 59 1.77 -5.86 -21.48
CA PRO A 59 2.88 -6.59 -20.87
C PRO A 59 3.38 -5.90 -19.60
N LEU A 60 3.77 -6.69 -18.61
CA LEU A 60 4.38 -6.18 -17.39
C LEU A 60 5.89 -6.08 -17.58
N GLU A 61 6.45 -4.97 -17.15
CA GLU A 61 7.88 -4.75 -17.06
C GLU A 61 8.48 -5.67 -15.99
N SER A 62 9.79 -5.91 -16.07
CA SER A 62 10.52 -6.79 -15.13
C SER A 62 10.28 -6.43 -13.67
N ASP A 63 10.22 -5.12 -13.36
CA ASP A 63 10.00 -4.65 -11.99
C ASP A 63 8.59 -4.96 -11.49
N LEU A 64 7.58 -4.88 -12.36
CA LEU A 64 6.22 -5.26 -12.01
C LEU A 64 6.05 -6.77 -11.87
N LEU A 65 6.75 -7.59 -12.67
CA LEU A 65 6.80 -9.05 -12.49
C LEU A 65 7.46 -9.41 -11.15
N GLY A 66 8.57 -8.75 -10.81
CA GLY A 66 9.21 -8.85 -9.51
C GLY A 66 8.27 -8.49 -8.36
N ALA A 67 7.54 -7.38 -8.50
CA ALA A 67 6.55 -6.94 -7.52
C ALA A 67 5.41 -7.95 -7.33
N GLN A 68 4.91 -8.58 -8.41
CA GLN A 68 3.92 -9.66 -8.30
C GLN A 68 4.49 -10.86 -7.53
N SER A 69 5.74 -11.25 -7.82
CA SER A 69 6.43 -12.32 -7.11
C SER A 69 6.56 -12.02 -5.60
N ASP A 70 6.93 -10.78 -5.25
CA ASP A 70 7.03 -10.34 -3.86
C ASP A 70 5.68 -10.32 -3.14
N ILE A 71 4.60 -9.93 -3.82
CA ILE A 71 3.24 -9.99 -3.27
C ILE A 71 2.81 -11.46 -3.02
N LEU A 72 3.15 -12.37 -3.92
CA LEU A 72 2.87 -13.80 -3.74
C LEU A 72 3.67 -14.41 -2.59
N TRP A 73 4.93 -14.00 -2.42
CA TRP A 73 5.77 -14.42 -1.31
C TRP A 73 5.24 -13.94 0.04
N ALA A 74 4.68 -12.72 0.12
CA ALA A 74 4.25 -12.11 1.35
C ALA A 74 3.00 -12.76 1.96
N THR A 75 2.96 -12.88 3.28
CA THR A 75 1.76 -13.18 4.08
C THR A 75 1.15 -11.92 4.68
N HIS A 76 1.94 -10.85 4.75
CA HIS A 76 1.53 -9.55 5.24
C HIS A 76 2.05 -8.43 4.33
N LEU A 77 1.18 -7.48 3.97
CA LEU A 77 1.51 -6.32 3.15
C LEU A 77 1.40 -5.05 3.98
N THR A 78 2.31 -4.10 3.79
CA THR A 78 2.19 -2.78 4.40
C THR A 78 2.31 -1.72 3.33
N PHE A 79 1.25 -0.95 3.14
CA PHE A 79 1.26 0.18 2.22
C PHE A 79 1.53 1.46 2.98
N VAL A 80 2.58 2.18 2.59
CA VAL A 80 2.97 3.47 3.16
C VAL A 80 2.84 4.54 2.08
N PHE A 81 1.93 5.49 2.24
CA PHE A 81 1.65 6.47 1.21
C PHE A 81 1.08 7.78 1.77
N PRO A 82 1.25 8.91 1.07
CA PRO A 82 0.59 10.15 1.42
C PRO A 82 -0.83 10.21 0.86
N ILE A 83 -1.67 11.08 1.43
CA ILE A 83 -2.92 11.51 0.81
C ILE A 83 -2.65 12.77 0.01
N TRP A 84 -2.83 12.68 -1.30
CA TRP A 84 -2.78 13.80 -2.22
C TRP A 84 -4.14 13.99 -2.89
N TRP A 85 -4.67 15.21 -2.88
CA TRP A 85 -6.01 15.50 -3.43
C TRP A 85 -7.12 14.56 -2.92
N GLY A 86 -7.04 14.20 -1.63
CA GLY A 86 -8.01 13.30 -0.98
C GLY A 86 -7.82 11.81 -1.26
N GLY A 87 -7.01 11.44 -2.26
CA GLY A 87 -6.79 10.07 -2.71
C GLY A 87 -5.34 9.58 -2.52
N VAL A 88 -5.05 8.42 -3.09
CA VAL A 88 -3.69 7.88 -3.16
C VAL A 88 -2.89 8.58 -4.27
N PRO A 89 -1.55 8.63 -4.19
CA PRO A 89 -0.72 9.19 -5.26
C PRO A 89 -0.95 8.49 -6.60
N ALA A 90 -0.82 9.23 -7.72
CA ALA A 90 -0.94 8.68 -9.08
C ALA A 90 -0.01 7.48 -9.31
N LEU A 91 1.23 7.56 -8.82
CA LEU A 91 2.21 6.47 -8.90
C LEU A 91 1.69 5.18 -8.23
N LEU A 92 1.14 5.29 -7.01
CA LEU A 92 0.57 4.13 -6.30
C LEU A 92 -0.69 3.61 -7.01
N LYS A 93 -1.52 4.51 -7.52
CA LYS A 93 -2.73 4.11 -8.26
C LYS A 93 -2.37 3.39 -9.56
N GLY A 94 -1.43 3.93 -10.34
CA GLY A 94 -0.94 3.29 -11.56
C GLY A 94 -0.30 1.93 -11.27
N PHE A 95 0.54 1.82 -10.23
CA PHE A 95 1.09 0.54 -9.80
C PHE A 95 -0.02 -0.49 -9.51
N ILE A 96 -1.07 -0.12 -8.78
CA ILE A 96 -2.20 -1.00 -8.49
C ILE A 96 -2.90 -1.42 -9.79
N GLU A 97 -3.18 -0.49 -10.68
CA GLU A 97 -3.86 -0.78 -11.95
C GLU A 97 -3.05 -1.70 -12.86
N ARG A 98 -1.72 -1.59 -12.81
CA ARG A 98 -0.82 -2.41 -13.62
C ARG A 98 -0.61 -3.80 -13.08
N ILE A 99 -0.65 -4.02 -11.75
CA ILE A 99 -0.30 -5.33 -11.16
C ILE A 99 -1.48 -6.14 -10.64
N PHE A 100 -2.57 -5.49 -10.14
CA PHE A 100 -3.73 -6.20 -9.58
C PHE A 100 -4.71 -6.62 -10.69
N LEU A 101 -4.21 -7.40 -11.63
CA LEU A 101 -4.94 -7.82 -12.83
C LEU A 101 -5.77 -9.09 -12.60
N ALA A 102 -6.72 -9.32 -13.51
CA ALA A 102 -7.43 -10.60 -13.60
C ALA A 102 -6.43 -11.75 -13.89
N GLY A 103 -6.55 -12.85 -13.16
CA GLY A 103 -5.61 -13.98 -13.21
C GLY A 103 -4.49 -13.91 -12.17
N PHE A 104 -4.19 -12.72 -11.63
CA PHE A 104 -3.23 -12.52 -10.54
C PHE A 104 -3.92 -12.23 -9.20
N ALA A 105 -4.72 -11.16 -9.14
CA ALA A 105 -5.34 -10.70 -7.89
C ALA A 105 -6.77 -11.20 -7.71
N PHE A 106 -7.46 -11.41 -8.81
CA PHE A 106 -8.84 -11.91 -8.85
C PHE A 106 -9.13 -12.67 -10.15
N LYS A 107 -10.24 -13.40 -10.22
CA LYS A 107 -10.67 -14.13 -11.43
C LYS A 107 -12.18 -14.10 -11.56
N TYR A 108 -12.66 -13.58 -12.69
CA TYR A 108 -14.08 -13.67 -13.02
C TYR A 108 -14.47 -15.09 -13.44
N ARG A 109 -15.63 -15.53 -12.99
CA ARG A 109 -16.22 -16.80 -13.41
C ARG A 109 -17.58 -16.56 -14.06
N LYS A 110 -17.81 -17.24 -15.18
CA LYS A 110 -19.11 -17.18 -15.86
C LYS A 110 -20.22 -17.62 -14.89
N GLY A 111 -21.28 -16.80 -14.80
CA GLY A 111 -22.44 -17.08 -13.94
C GLY A 111 -22.28 -16.70 -12.46
N LYS A 112 -21.16 -16.11 -12.02
CA LYS A 112 -21.00 -15.56 -10.68
C LYS A 112 -21.02 -14.04 -10.69
N ALA A 113 -21.73 -13.45 -9.73
CA ALA A 113 -21.81 -11.99 -9.56
C ALA A 113 -20.48 -11.37 -9.06
N PHE A 114 -19.70 -12.14 -8.29
CA PHE A 114 -18.43 -11.66 -7.72
C PHE A 114 -17.27 -12.52 -8.19
N PRO A 115 -16.08 -11.92 -8.42
CA PRO A 115 -14.90 -12.66 -8.79
C PRO A 115 -14.35 -13.50 -7.63
N ASP A 116 -13.63 -14.55 -7.96
CA ASP A 116 -12.81 -15.26 -6.97
C ASP A 116 -11.64 -14.33 -6.58
N LYS A 117 -11.33 -14.31 -5.30
CA LYS A 117 -10.25 -13.53 -4.71
C LYS A 117 -8.99 -14.39 -4.65
N LEU A 118 -7.95 -14.04 -5.38
CA LEU A 118 -6.76 -14.89 -5.51
C LEU A 118 -5.66 -14.59 -4.47
N LEU A 119 -5.76 -13.46 -3.75
CA LEU A 119 -4.78 -13.06 -2.73
C LEU A 119 -5.29 -13.31 -1.30
N GLN A 120 -6.20 -14.27 -1.12
CA GLN A 120 -6.73 -14.66 0.20
C GLN A 120 -5.63 -15.14 1.15
N GLY A 121 -5.93 -15.05 2.46
CA GLY A 121 -5.01 -15.47 3.53
C GLY A 121 -3.96 -14.43 3.91
N ARG A 122 -3.87 -13.31 3.16
CA ARG A 122 -2.98 -12.19 3.47
C ARG A 122 -3.66 -11.14 4.31
N THR A 123 -2.87 -10.50 5.17
CA THR A 123 -3.29 -9.31 5.93
C THR A 123 -2.59 -8.07 5.42
N ALA A 124 -3.10 -6.88 5.77
CA ALA A 124 -2.43 -5.63 5.43
C ALA A 124 -2.50 -4.56 6.52
N HIS A 125 -1.46 -3.72 6.59
CA HIS A 125 -1.46 -2.45 7.29
C HIS A 125 -1.42 -1.28 6.30
N LEU A 126 -2.04 -0.16 6.66
CA LEU A 126 -1.95 1.10 5.93
C LEU A 126 -1.34 2.15 6.86
N LEU A 127 -0.22 2.73 6.46
CA LEU A 127 0.44 3.86 7.10
C LEU A 127 0.29 5.07 6.19
N VAL A 128 -0.50 6.04 6.62
CA VAL A 128 -0.98 7.12 5.76
C VAL A 128 -0.51 8.46 6.30
N ALA A 129 0.26 9.19 5.52
CA ALA A 129 0.68 10.55 5.83
C ALA A 129 -0.27 11.56 5.15
N LEU A 130 -0.60 12.66 5.81
CA LEU A 130 -1.48 13.69 5.26
C LEU A 130 -1.20 15.05 5.90
N ASP A 131 -1.50 16.13 5.16
CA ASP A 131 -1.38 17.51 5.67
C ASP A 131 -2.72 18.03 6.22
N THR A 132 -3.82 17.42 5.81
CA THR A 132 -5.14 17.64 6.43
C THR A 132 -5.17 17.01 7.82
N PRO A 133 -5.72 17.65 8.87
CA PRO A 133 -5.88 17.03 10.15
C PRO A 133 -6.62 15.67 10.04
N PRO A 134 -6.11 14.58 10.66
CA PRO A 134 -6.71 13.24 10.50
C PRO A 134 -8.20 13.16 10.86
N TRP A 135 -8.65 13.94 11.86
CA TRP A 135 -10.06 14.00 12.22
C TRP A 135 -10.91 14.62 11.12
N TYR A 136 -10.42 15.70 10.46
CA TYR A 136 -11.11 16.35 9.35
C TYR A 136 -11.21 15.44 8.14
N TYR A 137 -10.09 14.80 7.76
CA TYR A 137 -10.06 13.81 6.69
C TYR A 137 -11.02 12.65 6.96
N ARG A 138 -11.13 12.21 8.22
CA ARG A 138 -12.02 11.12 8.63
C ARG A 138 -13.50 11.51 8.52
N TRP A 139 -13.89 12.64 9.09
CA TRP A 139 -15.31 12.98 9.25
C TRP A 139 -15.88 13.76 8.07
N PHE A 140 -15.14 14.74 7.53
CA PHE A 140 -15.62 15.55 6.40
C PHE A 140 -15.36 14.89 5.06
N TYR A 141 -14.13 14.44 4.78
CA TYR A 141 -13.82 13.79 3.52
C TYR A 141 -14.16 12.30 3.49
N ARG A 142 -14.52 11.69 4.63
CA ARG A 142 -14.87 10.25 4.74
C ARG A 142 -13.77 9.31 4.25
N MET A 143 -12.51 9.75 4.32
CA MET A 143 -11.31 8.97 4.01
C MET A 143 -11.34 8.30 2.62
N PRO A 144 -11.59 9.00 1.51
CA PRO A 144 -11.81 8.35 0.21
C PRO A 144 -10.61 7.51 -0.23
N GLY A 145 -9.37 7.99 -0.11
CA GLY A 145 -8.17 7.22 -0.47
C GLY A 145 -7.96 5.97 0.41
N VAL A 146 -8.23 6.08 1.71
CA VAL A 146 -8.16 4.94 2.63
C VAL A 146 -9.28 3.93 2.33
N HIS A 147 -10.49 4.42 2.03
CA HIS A 147 -11.61 3.56 1.66
C HIS A 147 -11.33 2.82 0.36
N GLN A 148 -10.80 3.52 -0.66
CA GLN A 148 -10.36 2.92 -1.92
C GLN A 148 -9.37 1.78 -1.68
N MET A 149 -8.31 2.04 -0.91
CA MET A 149 -7.30 1.01 -0.62
C MET A 149 -7.89 -0.17 0.13
N ARG A 150 -8.65 0.07 1.18
CA ARG A 150 -9.18 -1.02 2.03
C ARG A 150 -10.23 -1.85 1.32
N LYS A 151 -11.30 -1.20 0.81
CA LYS A 151 -12.52 -1.87 0.35
C LYS A 151 -12.45 -2.29 -1.11
N THR A 152 -12.14 -1.34 -1.99
CA THR A 152 -12.25 -1.58 -3.42
C THR A 152 -10.95 -2.12 -4.04
N THR A 153 -9.84 -2.15 -3.29
CA THR A 153 -8.58 -2.75 -3.73
C THR A 153 -8.26 -4.01 -2.93
N LEU A 154 -7.88 -3.87 -1.66
CA LEU A 154 -7.36 -5.00 -0.87
C LEU A 154 -8.42 -6.06 -0.58
N GLU A 155 -9.56 -5.68 0.00
CA GLU A 155 -10.64 -6.62 0.32
C GLU A 155 -11.25 -7.24 -0.94
N PHE A 156 -11.27 -6.51 -2.05
CA PHE A 156 -11.70 -7.04 -3.34
C PHE A 156 -10.81 -8.20 -3.81
N CYS A 157 -9.50 -8.10 -3.61
CA CYS A 157 -8.52 -9.15 -3.96
C CYS A 157 -8.38 -10.24 -2.89
N GLY A 158 -9.01 -10.09 -1.72
CA GLY A 158 -8.98 -11.06 -0.62
C GLY A 158 -7.94 -10.79 0.45
N ILE A 159 -7.25 -9.66 0.39
CA ILE A 159 -6.31 -9.20 1.42
C ILE A 159 -7.11 -8.52 2.52
N LYS A 160 -6.88 -8.88 3.80
CA LYS A 160 -7.61 -8.33 4.95
C LYS A 160 -6.85 -7.15 5.56
N PRO A 161 -7.30 -5.88 5.41
CA PRO A 161 -6.70 -4.74 6.09
C PRO A 161 -6.99 -4.79 7.59
N THR A 162 -5.96 -4.92 8.42
CA THR A 162 -6.10 -5.09 9.88
C THR A 162 -5.89 -3.80 10.66
N LYS A 163 -4.94 -2.96 10.24
CA LYS A 163 -4.65 -1.66 10.87
C LYS A 163 -4.58 -0.55 9.83
N THR A 164 -4.99 0.65 10.25
CA THR A 164 -4.79 1.89 9.49
C THR A 164 -4.35 2.98 10.46
N LEU A 165 -3.13 3.47 10.31
CA LEU A 165 -2.61 4.60 11.05
C LEU A 165 -2.52 5.80 10.13
N MET A 166 -3.02 6.94 10.59
CA MET A 166 -2.95 8.22 9.90
C MET A 166 -2.06 9.17 10.70
N PHE A 167 -1.12 9.81 10.03
CA PHE A 167 -0.12 10.71 10.59
C PHE A 167 -0.24 12.09 9.93
N GLY A 168 -0.54 13.10 10.71
CA GLY A 168 -0.71 14.45 10.17
C GLY A 168 -1.25 15.46 11.18
N PRO A 169 -1.25 16.76 10.84
CA PRO A 169 -0.64 17.33 9.63
C PRO A 169 0.87 17.20 9.60
N VAL A 170 1.43 16.72 8.47
CA VAL A 170 2.90 16.55 8.32
C VAL A 170 3.57 17.90 8.09
N LEU A 171 2.97 18.73 7.22
CA LEU A 171 3.42 20.10 7.01
C LEU A 171 3.30 20.90 8.31
N GLY A 172 4.40 21.56 8.71
CA GLY A 172 4.46 22.30 9.98
C GLY A 172 4.64 21.44 11.23
N SER A 173 4.73 20.09 11.13
CA SER A 173 5.03 19.25 12.28
C SER A 173 6.45 19.43 12.79
N THR A 174 6.63 19.39 14.11
CA THR A 174 7.95 19.42 14.74
C THR A 174 8.68 18.08 14.60
N ALA A 175 10.01 18.08 14.77
CA ALA A 175 10.80 16.86 14.82
C ALA A 175 10.28 15.91 15.90
N ALA A 176 9.98 16.41 17.10
CA ALA A 176 9.46 15.62 18.21
C ALA A 176 8.10 14.95 17.89
N GLN A 177 7.22 15.64 17.15
CA GLN A 177 5.96 15.05 16.69
C GLN A 177 6.21 13.91 15.69
N ARG A 178 7.11 14.12 14.70
CA ARG A 178 7.49 13.10 13.74
C ARG A 178 8.11 11.89 14.41
N ASP A 179 9.00 12.07 15.38
CA ASP A 179 9.59 10.98 16.16
C ASP A 179 8.54 10.18 16.93
N LYS A 180 7.56 10.86 17.52
CA LYS A 180 6.42 10.19 18.17
C LYS A 180 5.60 9.35 17.19
N TRP A 181 5.39 9.84 15.97
CA TRP A 181 4.67 9.11 14.93
C TRP A 181 5.46 7.90 14.39
N LEU A 182 6.78 8.07 14.20
CA LEU A 182 7.67 6.97 13.83
C LEU A 182 7.66 5.85 14.91
N LYS A 183 7.82 6.21 16.18
CA LYS A 183 7.69 5.25 17.29
C LYS A 183 6.36 4.51 17.23
N LYS A 184 5.24 5.22 17.02
CA LYS A 184 3.91 4.60 16.90
C LYS A 184 3.81 3.65 15.70
N ALA A 185 4.42 3.96 14.56
CA ALA A 185 4.48 3.03 13.42
C ALA A 185 5.25 1.76 13.75
N GLY A 186 6.33 1.87 14.53
CA GLY A 186 7.15 0.74 14.99
C GLY A 186 6.46 -0.19 16.01
N THR A 187 5.40 0.24 16.69
CA THR A 187 4.68 -0.60 17.66
C THR A 187 3.65 -1.56 17.05
N LEU A 188 3.63 -1.70 15.73
CA LEU A 188 2.68 -2.58 15.04
C LEU A 188 3.10 -4.06 15.02
N PHE A 189 4.33 -4.35 15.48
CA PHE A 189 4.89 -5.67 15.69
C PHE A 189 5.18 -5.94 17.16
#